data_9e933d0d2e8e56e034b4ee217109f5c2
#
_entry.id   9e933d0d2e8e56e034b4ee217109f5c2
#
_cell.length_a   1.000
_cell.length_b   1.000
_cell.length_c   1.000
_cell.angle_alpha   90.00
_cell.angle_beta   90.00
_cell.angle_gamma   90.00
#
_symmetry.space_group_name_H-M   'P 1'
#
loop_
_entity.id
_entity.type
_entity.pdbx_description
1 polymer ?
#
loop_
_entity_poly.entity_id
_entity_poly.type
_entity_poly.pdbx_seq_one_letter_code
_entity_poly.pdbx_strand_id
1 'polypeptide(L)'
;TDIKKAEAALIRRFQEEVSRFWDMEITSLSPIDTLSENMDIPLWNRLLKCLKNIAAERYDGILILHGTDTLAYTANLLSLLFAGTSIPILLISSNYPLEDRRANGYANFKGAVEAVGRGLPPNIYVCYRNRDGKTYLHLGSRLTQCPPGSDEFFSAGLPCFGEVSSSRLRLYQR
;
A
#
# COMPACT_ATOMS: atom_id res chain seq x y z
N THR A 1 -7.89 -9.46 -14.86
CA THR A 1 -7.92 -9.84 -13.42
C THR A 1 -9.11 -9.16 -12.79
N ASP A 2 -9.98 -9.92 -12.16
CA ASP A 2 -11.14 -9.37 -11.45
C ASP A 2 -10.65 -8.78 -10.12
N ILE A 3 -10.51 -7.46 -10.10
CA ILE A 3 -9.95 -6.71 -8.96
C ILE A 3 -10.75 -6.95 -7.68
N LYS A 4 -12.08 -7.05 -7.78
CA LYS A 4 -12.94 -7.34 -6.62
C LYS A 4 -12.71 -8.75 -6.06
N LYS A 5 -12.43 -9.73 -6.92
CA LYS A 5 -12.07 -11.08 -6.46
C LYS A 5 -10.70 -11.09 -5.79
N ALA A 6 -9.73 -10.32 -6.33
CA ALA A 6 -8.40 -10.19 -5.75
C ALA A 6 -8.46 -9.53 -4.36
N GLU A 7 -9.23 -8.45 -4.22
CA GLU A 7 -9.48 -7.77 -2.94
C GLU A 7 -10.10 -8.73 -1.91
N ALA A 8 -11.19 -9.39 -2.28
CA ALA A 8 -11.88 -10.34 -1.40
C ALA A 8 -10.97 -11.51 -0.99
N ALA A 9 -10.11 -11.99 -1.90
CA ALA A 9 -9.16 -13.06 -1.61
C ALA A 9 -8.08 -12.62 -0.62
N LEU A 10 -7.54 -11.39 -0.78
CA LEU A 10 -6.56 -10.80 0.15
C LEU A 10 -7.15 -10.66 1.55
N ILE A 11 -8.33 -10.07 1.67
CA ILE A 11 -9.00 -9.84 2.96
C ILE A 11 -9.32 -11.18 3.63
N ARG A 12 -9.87 -12.14 2.91
CA ARG A 12 -10.20 -13.48 3.44
C ARG A 12 -8.94 -14.18 3.97
N ARG A 13 -7.91 -14.27 3.15
CA ARG A 13 -6.65 -14.89 3.54
C ARG A 13 -6.02 -14.21 4.76
N PHE A 14 -6.10 -12.90 4.80
CA PHE A 14 -5.62 -12.12 5.94
C PHE A 14 -6.43 -12.45 7.20
N GLN A 15 -7.76 -12.47 7.12
CA GLN A 15 -8.62 -12.82 8.24
C GLN A 15 -8.34 -14.24 8.75
N GLU A 16 -8.11 -15.20 7.87
CA GLU A 16 -7.79 -16.58 8.25
C GLU A 16 -6.43 -16.73 8.96
N GLU A 17 -5.41 -15.99 8.51
CA GLU A 17 -4.04 -16.12 9.00
C GLU A 17 -3.71 -15.19 10.18
N VAL A 18 -4.29 -14.01 10.24
CA VAL A 18 -3.84 -12.91 11.11
C VAL A 18 -4.87 -12.48 12.14
N SER A 19 -6.17 -12.73 11.93
CA SER A 19 -7.23 -12.38 12.89
C SER A 19 -7.03 -13.01 14.28
N ARG A 20 -6.22 -14.05 14.38
CA ARG A 20 -5.83 -14.66 15.66
C ARG A 20 -4.91 -13.78 16.51
N PHE A 21 -4.29 -12.74 15.91
CA PHE A 21 -3.29 -11.89 16.56
C PHE A 21 -3.69 -10.42 16.63
N TRP A 22 -4.70 -10.00 15.86
CA TRP A 22 -5.15 -8.61 15.79
C TRP A 22 -6.68 -8.59 15.76
N ASP A 23 -7.26 -7.88 16.72
CA ASP A 23 -8.69 -7.52 16.69
C ASP A 23 -8.84 -6.33 15.74
N MET A 24 -9.24 -6.61 14.49
CA MET A 24 -9.28 -5.59 13.43
C MET A 24 -10.58 -5.66 12.65
N GLU A 25 -11.14 -4.49 12.40
CA GLU A 25 -12.25 -4.29 11.48
C GLU A 25 -11.75 -3.66 10.18
N ILE A 26 -12.13 -4.22 9.04
CA ILE A 26 -11.79 -3.72 7.71
C ILE A 26 -13.05 -3.28 7.01
N THR A 27 -13.13 -1.99 6.67
CA THR A 27 -14.17 -1.44 5.80
C THR A 27 -13.63 -1.30 4.38
N SER A 28 -14.26 -1.96 3.40
CA SER A 28 -13.86 -1.90 2.00
C SER A 28 -14.65 -0.88 1.21
N LEU A 29 -13.94 -0.12 0.37
CA LEU A 29 -14.50 0.80 -0.62
C LEU A 29 -13.87 0.51 -1.98
N SER A 30 -14.66 0.48 -3.06
CA SER A 30 -14.16 0.28 -4.43
C SER A 30 -14.52 1.49 -5.32
N PRO A 31 -13.84 2.64 -5.13
CA PRO A 31 -14.13 3.84 -5.90
C PRO A 31 -13.71 3.73 -7.36
N ILE A 32 -12.74 2.86 -7.66
CA ILE A 32 -12.16 2.65 -8.99
C ILE A 32 -11.99 1.14 -9.21
N ASP A 33 -12.32 0.69 -10.41
CA ASP A 33 -12.13 -0.68 -10.86
C ASP A 33 -11.46 -0.61 -12.25
N THR A 34 -10.14 -0.57 -12.27
CA THR A 34 -9.32 -0.44 -13.49
C THR A 34 -7.90 -0.97 -13.29
N LEU A 35 -7.23 -1.27 -14.39
CA LEU A 35 -5.80 -1.54 -14.37
C LEU A 35 -5.01 -0.22 -14.23
N SER A 36 -3.85 -0.26 -13.58
CA SER A 36 -3.11 0.95 -13.24
C SER A 36 -2.53 1.70 -14.46
N GLU A 37 -2.27 1.00 -15.56
CA GLU A 37 -1.86 1.63 -16.82
C GLU A 37 -2.95 2.54 -17.42
N ASN A 38 -4.20 2.37 -17.02
CA ASN A 38 -5.32 3.18 -17.47
C ASN A 38 -5.63 4.36 -16.52
N MET A 39 -4.81 4.57 -15.49
CA MET A 39 -5.00 5.68 -14.57
C MET A 39 -4.84 7.02 -15.28
N ASP A 40 -5.87 7.86 -15.17
CA ASP A 40 -5.94 9.20 -15.75
C ASP A 40 -6.39 10.25 -14.72
N ILE A 41 -6.47 11.50 -15.12
CA ILE A 41 -6.88 12.61 -14.24
C ILE A 41 -8.29 12.41 -13.66
N PRO A 42 -9.32 12.01 -14.42
CA PRO A 42 -10.64 11.67 -13.89
C PRO A 42 -10.63 10.60 -12.80
N LEU A 43 -9.84 9.54 -12.97
CA LEU A 43 -9.73 8.46 -12.01
C LEU A 43 -8.98 8.90 -10.74
N TRP A 44 -7.88 9.64 -10.87
CA TRP A 44 -7.22 10.24 -9.71
C TRP A 44 -8.17 11.19 -8.95
N ASN A 45 -8.93 12.04 -9.64
CA ASN A 45 -9.93 12.91 -9.00
C ASN A 45 -10.98 12.11 -8.24
N ARG A 46 -11.41 10.94 -8.76
CA ARG A 46 -12.33 10.03 -8.05
C ARG A 46 -11.70 9.46 -6.79
N LEU A 47 -10.43 9.02 -6.85
CA LEU A 47 -9.68 8.55 -5.69
C LEU A 47 -9.56 9.65 -4.63
N LEU A 48 -9.15 10.86 -5.05
CA LEU A 48 -9.00 12.01 -4.14
C LEU A 48 -10.31 12.38 -3.47
N LYS A 49 -11.42 12.38 -4.21
CA LYS A 49 -12.75 12.63 -3.66
C LYS A 49 -13.15 11.55 -2.64
N CYS A 50 -12.87 10.28 -2.93
CA CYS A 50 -13.12 9.20 -2.00
C CYS A 50 -12.33 9.40 -0.71
N LEU A 51 -11.01 9.62 -0.78
CA LEU A 51 -10.15 9.82 0.39
C LEU A 51 -10.57 11.03 1.24
N LYS A 52 -10.93 12.16 0.62
CA LYS A 52 -11.42 13.35 1.33
C LYS A 52 -12.72 13.14 2.09
N ASN A 53 -13.53 12.15 1.68
CA ASN A 53 -14.82 11.85 2.32
C ASN A 53 -14.70 10.78 3.41
N ILE A 54 -13.52 10.20 3.62
CA ILE A 54 -13.29 9.26 4.72
C ILE A 54 -13.11 10.06 6.00
N ALA A 55 -13.89 9.72 7.04
CA ALA A 55 -13.72 10.25 8.38
C ALA A 55 -12.47 9.60 9.02
N ALA A 56 -11.32 10.19 8.78
CA ALA A 56 -10.01 9.61 9.11
C ALA A 56 -9.86 9.29 10.61
N GLU A 57 -10.51 10.08 11.47
CA GLU A 57 -10.53 9.88 12.93
C GLU A 57 -11.18 8.58 13.40
N ARG A 58 -11.87 7.88 12.49
CA ARG A 58 -12.53 6.58 12.78
C ARG A 58 -11.66 5.37 12.43
N TYR A 59 -10.46 5.60 11.87
CA TYR A 59 -9.61 4.55 11.36
C TYR A 59 -8.16 4.72 11.83
N ASP A 60 -7.46 3.62 12.02
CA ASP A 60 -6.03 3.61 12.35
C ASP A 60 -5.14 3.80 11.11
N GLY A 61 -5.67 3.55 9.92
CA GLY A 61 -4.97 3.73 8.66
C GLY A 61 -5.85 3.44 7.45
N ILE A 62 -5.38 3.83 6.27
CA ILE A 62 -6.02 3.56 4.99
C ILE A 62 -5.06 2.75 4.13
N LEU A 63 -5.57 1.65 3.54
CA LEU A 63 -4.84 0.83 2.58
C LEU A 63 -5.45 1.00 1.20
N ILE A 64 -4.62 1.29 0.19
CA ILE A 64 -5.03 1.48 -1.20
C ILE A 64 -4.41 0.37 -2.03
N LEU A 65 -5.23 -0.56 -2.54
CA LEU A 65 -4.78 -1.56 -3.50
C LEU A 65 -4.59 -0.91 -4.86
N HIS A 66 -3.42 -1.06 -5.45
CA HIS A 66 -3.01 -0.36 -6.66
C HIS A 66 -2.16 -1.27 -7.57
N GLY A 67 -2.20 -1.07 -8.88
CA GLY A 67 -1.28 -1.76 -9.80
C GLY A 67 0.11 -1.11 -9.83
N THR A 68 1.11 -1.81 -10.37
CA THR A 68 2.51 -1.37 -10.35
C THR A 68 2.84 -0.23 -11.31
N ASP A 69 2.13 -0.11 -12.46
CA ASP A 69 2.51 0.77 -13.56
C ASP A 69 2.49 2.26 -13.21
N THR A 70 1.53 2.67 -12.38
CA THR A 70 1.42 4.07 -11.94
C THR A 70 1.51 4.24 -10.43
N LEU A 71 2.02 3.22 -9.72
CA LEU A 71 2.14 3.23 -8.26
C LEU A 71 2.92 4.43 -7.75
N ALA A 72 4.10 4.69 -8.32
CA ALA A 72 4.94 5.81 -7.92
C ALA A 72 4.27 7.17 -8.18
N TYR A 73 3.58 7.29 -9.31
CA TYR A 73 2.87 8.54 -9.66
C TYR A 73 1.73 8.82 -8.68
N THR A 74 0.92 7.81 -8.37
CA THR A 74 -0.19 7.95 -7.41
C THR A 74 0.35 8.23 -5.99
N ALA A 75 1.39 7.55 -5.56
CA ALA A 75 2.00 7.76 -4.25
C ALA A 75 2.58 9.18 -4.10
N ASN A 76 3.28 9.69 -5.12
CA ASN A 76 3.79 11.05 -5.13
C ASN A 76 2.66 12.09 -5.13
N LEU A 77 1.62 11.91 -5.96
CA LEU A 77 0.45 12.78 -6.00
C LEU A 77 -0.23 12.87 -4.62
N LEU A 78 -0.49 11.72 -4.00
CA LEU A 78 -1.10 11.68 -2.67
C LEU A 78 -0.22 12.34 -1.61
N SER A 79 1.10 12.18 -1.68
CA SER A 79 2.04 12.80 -0.75
C SER A 79 1.99 14.33 -0.82
N LEU A 80 1.75 14.92 -1.99
CA LEU A 80 1.60 16.35 -2.16
C LEU A 80 0.24 16.85 -1.63
N LEU A 81 -0.84 16.10 -1.90
CA LEU A 81 -2.20 16.54 -1.62
C LEU A 81 -2.68 16.19 -0.20
N PHE A 82 -2.08 15.20 0.45
CA PHE A 82 -2.40 14.72 1.79
C PHE A 82 -1.21 14.79 2.75
N ALA A 83 -0.31 15.76 2.56
CA ALA A 83 0.86 15.97 3.42
C ALA A 83 0.52 16.15 4.91
N GLY A 84 -0.71 16.62 5.21
CA GLY A 84 -1.22 16.83 6.57
C GLY A 84 -2.17 15.73 7.04
N THR A 85 -2.10 14.52 6.47
CA THR A 85 -2.95 13.41 6.94
C THR A 85 -2.76 13.13 8.42
N SER A 86 -3.83 12.81 9.14
CA SER A 86 -3.81 12.46 10.57
C SER A 86 -3.55 10.98 10.82
N ILE A 87 -3.62 10.14 9.79
CA ILE A 87 -3.41 8.70 9.85
C ILE A 87 -2.50 8.23 8.69
N PRO A 88 -1.80 7.10 8.81
CA PRO A 88 -1.02 6.55 7.70
C PRO A 88 -1.92 6.10 6.55
N ILE A 89 -1.52 6.42 5.32
CA ILE A 89 -2.14 5.95 4.08
C ILE A 89 -1.08 5.15 3.32
N LEU A 90 -1.33 3.86 3.09
CA LEU A 90 -0.37 2.98 2.44
C LEU A 90 -0.92 2.47 1.11
N LEU A 91 -0.14 2.66 0.04
CA LEU A 91 -0.41 2.02 -1.24
C LEU A 91 0.25 0.64 -1.24
N ILE A 92 -0.48 -0.33 -1.77
CA ILE A 92 -0.09 -1.74 -1.83
C ILE A 92 -0.27 -2.22 -3.25
N SER A 93 0.72 -2.93 -3.77
CA SER A 93 0.68 -3.51 -5.11
C SER A 93 1.10 -4.97 -5.09
N SER A 94 1.03 -5.63 -6.25
CA SER A 94 1.55 -6.97 -6.47
C SER A 94 2.29 -7.03 -7.79
N ASN A 95 3.47 -7.67 -7.80
CA ASN A 95 4.28 -7.87 -9.00
C ASN A 95 3.69 -8.88 -9.98
N TYR A 96 2.88 -9.81 -9.48
CA TYR A 96 2.13 -10.81 -10.26
C TYR A 96 0.69 -10.86 -9.79
N PRO A 97 -0.25 -11.40 -10.59
CA PRO A 97 -1.59 -11.74 -10.13
C PRO A 97 -1.53 -12.61 -8.87
N LEU A 98 -2.47 -12.43 -7.95
CA LEU A 98 -2.43 -13.07 -6.62
C LEU A 98 -2.48 -14.60 -6.66
N GLU A 99 -2.97 -15.18 -7.75
CA GLU A 99 -3.01 -16.61 -8.00
C GLU A 99 -1.62 -17.17 -8.35
N ASP A 100 -0.69 -16.32 -8.77
CA ASP A 100 0.69 -16.72 -9.04
C ASP A 100 1.45 -16.91 -7.73
N ARG A 101 2.15 -18.04 -7.59
CA ARG A 101 2.96 -18.36 -6.40
C ARG A 101 4.10 -17.38 -6.15
N ARG A 102 4.52 -16.63 -7.16
CA ARG A 102 5.56 -15.60 -7.08
C ARG A 102 5.03 -14.25 -6.59
N ALA A 103 3.69 -14.08 -6.52
CA ALA A 103 3.07 -12.81 -6.16
C ALA A 103 3.48 -12.37 -4.75
N ASN A 104 3.92 -11.11 -4.64
CA ASN A 104 4.25 -10.51 -3.37
C ASN A 104 3.08 -9.73 -2.73
N GLY A 105 1.93 -9.63 -3.42
CA GLY A 105 0.80 -8.80 -3.00
C GLY A 105 0.27 -9.11 -1.60
N TYR A 106 0.18 -10.40 -1.25
CA TYR A 106 -0.24 -10.79 0.10
C TYR A 106 0.77 -10.36 1.18
N ALA A 107 2.07 -10.53 0.91
CA ALA A 107 3.11 -10.08 1.84
C ALA A 107 3.12 -8.56 2.01
N ASN A 108 2.86 -7.81 0.93
CA ASN A 108 2.73 -6.35 0.94
C ASN A 108 1.52 -5.91 1.77
N PHE A 109 0.37 -6.54 1.56
CA PHE A 109 -0.85 -6.28 2.33
C PHE A 109 -0.64 -6.56 3.82
N LYS A 110 -0.13 -7.75 4.15
CA LYS A 110 0.16 -8.13 5.53
C LYS A 110 1.13 -7.16 6.19
N GLY A 111 2.22 -6.80 5.50
CA GLY A 111 3.20 -5.83 6.01
C GLY A 111 2.59 -4.45 6.26
N ALA A 112 1.70 -3.98 5.39
CA ALA A 112 1.03 -2.70 5.57
C ALA A 112 0.11 -2.72 6.80
N VAL A 113 -0.68 -3.76 6.98
CA VAL A 113 -1.54 -3.93 8.15
C VAL A 113 -0.71 -3.98 9.44
N GLU A 114 0.37 -4.77 9.45
CA GLU A 114 1.27 -4.85 10.61
C GLU A 114 1.94 -3.51 10.91
N ALA A 115 2.29 -2.72 9.89
CA ALA A 115 2.86 -1.39 10.08
C ALA A 115 1.86 -0.44 10.77
N VAL A 116 0.60 -0.42 10.31
CA VAL A 116 -0.48 0.36 10.92
C VAL A 116 -0.69 -0.06 12.37
N GLY A 117 -0.90 -1.35 12.61
CA GLY A 117 -1.14 -1.90 13.96
C GLY A 117 0.02 -1.68 14.94
N ARG A 118 1.23 -1.39 14.44
CA ARG A 118 2.41 -1.05 15.24
C ARG A 118 2.66 0.45 15.38
N GLY A 119 1.68 1.28 15.00
CA GLY A 119 1.74 2.73 15.18
C GLY A 119 2.63 3.43 14.14
N LEU A 120 2.55 3.03 12.87
CA LEU A 120 3.19 3.77 11.79
C LEU A 120 2.74 5.24 11.81
N PRO A 121 3.67 6.22 11.84
CA PRO A 121 3.30 7.63 11.88
C PRO A 121 2.45 8.05 10.68
N PRO A 122 1.58 9.09 10.84
CA PRO A 122 0.80 9.64 9.73
C PRO A 122 1.68 10.12 8.58
N ASN A 123 1.48 9.59 7.40
CA ASN A 123 2.11 9.99 6.13
C ASN A 123 1.55 9.14 4.99
N ILE A 124 2.02 9.37 3.76
CA ILE A 124 1.76 8.53 2.61
C ILE A 124 2.93 7.58 2.41
N TYR A 125 2.64 6.29 2.35
CA TYR A 125 3.64 5.24 2.20
C TYR A 125 3.32 4.31 1.04
N VAL A 126 4.34 3.59 0.59
CA VAL A 126 4.19 2.36 -0.20
C VAL A 126 4.82 1.22 0.58
N CYS A 127 4.06 0.15 0.77
CA CYS A 127 4.55 -1.07 1.40
C CYS A 127 4.80 -2.12 0.32
N TYR A 128 6.07 -2.52 0.15
CA TYR A 128 6.44 -3.40 -0.94
C TYR A 128 7.59 -4.36 -0.57
N ARG A 129 7.40 -5.63 -0.91
CA ARG A 129 8.41 -6.68 -0.71
C ARG A 129 9.23 -6.85 -1.97
N ASN A 130 10.52 -6.59 -1.89
CA ASN A 130 11.49 -6.79 -2.95
C ASN A 130 11.98 -8.26 -3.02
N ARG A 131 12.78 -8.57 -4.02
CA ARG A 131 13.31 -9.94 -4.28
C ARG A 131 14.21 -10.48 -3.18
N ASP A 132 14.83 -9.60 -2.40
CA ASP A 132 15.62 -9.97 -1.23
C ASP A 132 14.78 -10.53 -0.05
N GLY A 133 13.47 -10.59 -0.25
CA GLY A 133 12.52 -11.13 0.73
C GLY A 133 12.14 -10.18 1.86
N LYS A 134 12.64 -8.94 1.86
CA LYS A 134 12.29 -7.92 2.85
C LYS A 134 11.11 -7.08 2.37
N THR A 135 10.25 -6.73 3.30
CA THR A 135 9.14 -5.81 3.05
C THR A 135 9.53 -4.41 3.49
N TYR A 136 9.61 -3.51 2.53
CA TYR A 136 10.04 -2.14 2.72
C TYR A 136 8.86 -1.18 2.85
N LEU A 137 9.06 -0.13 3.62
CA LEU A 137 8.20 1.04 3.67
C LEU A 137 8.93 2.19 2.97
N HIS A 138 8.36 2.69 1.91
CA HIS A 138 8.84 3.86 1.17
C HIS A 138 7.93 5.04 1.48
N LEU A 139 8.50 6.24 1.69
CA LEU A 139 7.71 7.47 1.64
C LEU A 139 7.16 7.65 0.23
N GLY A 140 5.87 7.91 0.10
CA GLY A 140 5.23 8.11 -1.21
C GLY A 140 5.87 9.23 -2.01
N SER A 141 6.33 10.31 -1.36
CA SER A 141 7.05 11.42 -1.98
C SER A 141 8.46 11.08 -2.50
N ARG A 142 8.99 9.91 -2.16
CA ARG A 142 10.33 9.46 -2.55
C ARG A 142 10.34 8.19 -3.39
N LEU A 143 9.18 7.57 -3.60
CA LEU A 143 9.10 6.37 -4.41
C LEU A 143 9.47 6.68 -5.87
N THR A 144 10.41 5.94 -6.41
CA THR A 144 10.74 5.97 -7.84
C THR A 144 9.97 4.89 -8.58
N GLN A 145 9.68 5.11 -9.86
CA GLN A 145 9.13 4.06 -10.71
C GLN A 145 10.10 2.89 -10.80
N CYS A 146 9.55 1.69 -10.86
CA CYS A 146 10.28 0.45 -11.05
C CYS A 146 11.20 0.56 -12.30
N PRO A 147 12.49 0.23 -12.20
CA PRO A 147 13.39 0.23 -13.35
C PRO A 147 12.93 -0.73 -14.44
N PRO A 148 13.19 -0.45 -15.73
CA PRO A 148 12.89 -1.38 -16.81
C PRO A 148 13.48 -2.78 -16.56
N GLY A 149 12.65 -3.82 -16.71
CA GLY A 149 13.05 -5.21 -16.47
C GLY A 149 13.15 -5.62 -15.00
N SER A 150 12.76 -4.75 -14.07
CA SER A 150 12.66 -5.03 -12.63
C SER A 150 11.21 -4.98 -12.19
N ASP A 151 10.90 -5.69 -11.09
CA ASP A 151 9.65 -5.64 -10.35
C ASP A 151 9.86 -5.13 -8.92
N GLU A 152 11.00 -4.46 -8.67
CA GLU A 152 11.40 -3.93 -7.36
C GLU A 152 11.22 -2.42 -7.29
N PHE A 153 10.83 -1.92 -6.12
CA PHE A 153 10.68 -0.50 -5.88
C PHE A 153 11.76 0.02 -4.93
N PHE A 154 12.18 1.26 -5.19
CA PHE A 154 13.23 1.94 -4.43
C PHE A 154 12.82 3.38 -4.11
N SER A 155 13.50 3.97 -3.15
CA SER A 155 13.33 5.39 -2.79
C SER A 155 14.47 6.23 -3.34
N ALA A 156 14.16 7.42 -3.85
CA ALA A 156 15.16 8.40 -4.25
C ALA A 156 16.00 8.85 -3.03
N GLY A 157 17.32 8.76 -3.15
CA GLY A 157 18.29 9.28 -2.19
C GLY A 157 18.47 8.48 -0.89
N LEU A 158 17.60 7.51 -0.59
CA LEU A 158 17.72 6.61 0.56
C LEU A 158 17.17 5.23 0.17
N PRO A 159 17.65 4.14 0.79
CA PRO A 159 17.16 2.81 0.43
C PRO A 159 15.65 2.64 0.70
N CYS A 160 15.16 3.13 1.86
CA CYS A 160 13.73 3.12 2.23
C CYS A 160 13.50 3.96 3.50
N PHE A 161 12.24 4.15 3.89
CA PHE A 161 11.88 4.79 5.17
C PHE A 161 11.94 3.80 6.33
N GLY A 162 11.66 2.54 6.08
CA GLY A 162 11.70 1.49 7.08
C GLY A 162 11.49 0.10 6.50
N GLU A 163 11.54 -0.88 7.38
CA GLU A 163 11.23 -2.29 7.10
C GLU A 163 10.16 -2.79 8.06
N VAL A 164 9.29 -3.66 7.57
CA VAL A 164 8.28 -4.32 8.38
C VAL A 164 8.39 -5.83 8.26
N SER A 165 8.26 -6.51 9.38
CA SER A 165 8.19 -7.97 9.48
C SER A 165 7.12 -8.36 10.49
N SER A 166 6.73 -9.63 10.54
CA SER A 166 5.74 -10.15 11.50
C SER A 166 6.07 -9.88 12.96
N SER A 167 7.32 -9.62 13.29
CA SER A 167 7.76 -9.36 14.66
C SER A 167 8.14 -7.90 14.92
N ARG A 168 8.39 -7.08 13.89
CA ARG A 168 9.01 -5.76 14.09
C ARG A 168 8.68 -4.77 12.97
N LEU A 169 8.39 -3.53 13.39
CA LEU A 169 8.47 -2.32 12.57
C LEU A 169 9.78 -1.60 12.90
N ARG A 170 10.65 -1.40 11.91
CA ARG A 170 11.90 -0.65 12.04
C ARG A 170 11.88 0.55 11.12
N LEU A 171 11.87 1.75 11.68
CA LEU A 171 11.95 2.99 10.93
C LEU A 171 13.38 3.50 10.92
N TYR A 172 13.87 3.92 9.76
CA TYR A 172 15.18 4.52 9.55
C TYR A 172 15.03 6.04 9.59
N GLN A 173 14.80 6.58 10.78
CA GLN A 173 14.67 8.02 10.95
C GLN A 173 16.00 8.72 10.69
N ARG A 174 15.91 9.77 9.90
CA ARG A 174 16.79 10.92 9.98
C ARG A 174 15.96 12.19 9.95
#